data_08ecd23f56a1a0a4dc72ccc749703a9e
#
_entry.id   08ecd23f56a1a0a4dc72ccc749703a9e
#
_cell.length_a   1.000
_cell.length_b   1.000
_cell.length_c   1.000
_cell.angle_alpha   90.00
_cell.angle_beta   90.00
_cell.angle_gamma   90.00
#
_symmetry.space_group_name_H-M   'P 1'
#
loop_
_entity.id
_entity.type
_entity.pdbx_description
1 polymer ?
#
loop_
_entity_poly.entity_id
_entity_poly.type
_entity_poly.pdbx_seq_one_letter_code
_entity_poly.pdbx_strand_id
1 'polypeptide(L)'
;SVGFVIYPKQQKIVLTFGMFAGNKWDVPDDNCYQMIDQVIKEFEKEYPNVTIKYESGVMKDDYSEWLSQKALKGDLPDVFMVLPEDFSTFSSVGMLKNLDSYTKIDKAFKKSNYYEGSYDAGTYKGTQYALPYESVPTLMLVNKTLLKKEHIKMPGNHWTWDDFYKICQKVTKDTDGDGRLDQFGVYDYKWNDATLSNGGNLFNQSGTKCNLSSEPIENAILFTKKIERISSFRNLTSDDFDSGNIAFRPMTFSEFRTYKPYPWKINKYFDFEW
;
A
#
# COMPACT_ATOMS: atom_id res chain seq x y z
N SER A 1 41.91 39.74 -27.81
CA SER A 1 41.01 39.83 -26.62
C SER A 1 40.45 38.46 -26.31
N VAL A 2 40.95 37.87 -25.24
CA VAL A 2 40.36 36.60 -24.71
C VAL A 2 39.20 37.02 -23.80
N GLY A 3 37.99 36.80 -24.29
CA GLY A 3 36.78 37.03 -23.50
C GLY A 3 36.63 35.94 -22.46
N PHE A 4 36.84 36.26 -21.22
CA PHE A 4 36.45 35.39 -20.11
C PHE A 4 34.91 35.36 -19.98
N VAL A 5 34.27 34.27 -20.34
CA VAL A 5 32.88 34.03 -20.01
C VAL A 5 32.83 33.68 -18.52
N ILE A 6 32.44 34.63 -17.69
CA ILE A 6 32.18 34.38 -16.28
C ILE A 6 30.80 33.69 -16.21
N TYR A 7 30.80 32.36 -16.08
CA TYR A 7 29.58 31.67 -15.68
C TYR A 7 29.22 32.12 -14.26
N PRO A 8 28.00 32.59 -13.98
CA PRO A 8 27.62 32.92 -12.62
C PRO A 8 27.75 31.63 -11.78
N LYS A 9 28.51 31.73 -10.69
CA LYS A 9 28.58 30.65 -9.70
C LYS A 9 27.15 30.31 -9.31
N GLN A 10 26.73 29.07 -9.53
CA GLN A 10 25.43 28.60 -9.08
C GLN A 10 25.34 28.83 -7.56
N GLN A 11 24.26 29.47 -7.15
CA GLN A 11 24.02 29.74 -5.72
C GLN A 11 23.93 28.44 -4.95
N LYS A 12 24.63 28.34 -3.82
CA LYS A 12 24.48 27.19 -2.91
C LYS A 12 23.11 27.20 -2.27
N ILE A 13 22.39 26.09 -2.39
CA ILE A 13 21.05 25.88 -1.85
C ILE A 13 21.11 24.75 -0.83
N VAL A 14 20.51 24.95 0.34
CA VAL A 14 20.30 23.92 1.32
C VAL A 14 18.81 23.66 1.43
N LEU A 15 18.38 22.43 1.18
CA LEU A 15 17.00 21.99 1.36
C LEU A 15 16.91 21.07 2.58
N THR A 16 15.83 21.19 3.32
CA THR A 16 15.50 20.31 4.43
C THR A 16 14.51 19.25 3.98
N PHE A 17 14.75 18.00 4.39
CA PHE A 17 13.88 16.88 4.11
C PHE A 17 13.40 16.24 5.42
N GLY A 18 12.08 16.19 5.61
CA GLY A 18 11.45 15.61 6.79
C GLY A 18 10.94 14.21 6.57
N MET A 19 11.30 13.28 7.47
CA MET A 19 10.73 11.95 7.51
C MET A 19 10.77 11.34 8.92
N PHE A 20 10.01 10.28 9.13
CA PHE A 20 10.03 9.50 10.37
C PHE A 20 11.17 8.48 10.38
N ALA A 21 11.62 8.10 11.57
CA ALA A 21 12.75 7.19 11.79
C ALA A 21 12.39 5.69 11.80
N GLY A 22 11.15 5.33 11.49
CA GLY A 22 10.64 3.95 11.53
C GLY A 22 9.37 3.84 12.37
N ASN A 23 8.95 2.62 12.65
CA ASN A 23 7.80 2.32 13.53
C ASN A 23 8.08 1.10 14.41
N LYS A 24 7.15 0.78 15.33
CA LYS A 24 7.28 -0.36 16.26
C LYS A 24 7.30 -1.72 15.58
N TRP A 25 6.88 -1.78 14.32
CA TRP A 25 6.73 -3.00 13.53
C TRP A 25 7.84 -3.16 12.50
N ASP A 26 8.85 -2.29 12.52
CA ASP A 26 9.98 -2.41 11.62
C ASP A 26 10.70 -3.73 11.85
N VAL A 27 11.04 -4.39 10.74
CA VAL A 27 11.82 -5.61 10.77
C VAL A 27 13.20 -5.27 11.34
N PRO A 28 13.74 -6.05 12.29
CA PRO A 28 15.11 -5.86 12.76
C PRO A 28 16.08 -5.77 11.57
N ASP A 29 17.02 -4.85 11.62
CA ASP A 29 18.00 -4.55 10.57
C ASP A 29 17.46 -3.80 9.35
N ASP A 30 16.22 -3.32 9.37
CA ASP A 30 15.66 -2.51 8.28
C ASP A 30 16.12 -1.06 8.46
N ASN A 31 17.00 -0.60 7.58
CA ASN A 31 17.43 0.80 7.54
C ASN A 31 16.45 1.58 6.66
N CYS A 32 15.46 2.22 7.29
CA CYS A 32 14.46 3.03 6.59
C CYS A 32 15.05 4.23 5.81
N TYR A 33 16.27 4.64 6.13
CA TYR A 33 16.96 5.74 5.45
C TYR A 33 17.82 5.31 4.27
N GLN A 34 18.15 4.03 4.12
CA GLN A 34 19.10 3.57 3.10
C GLN A 34 18.69 3.99 1.68
N MET A 35 17.41 3.78 1.34
CA MET A 35 16.88 4.17 0.04
C MET A 35 16.90 5.70 -0.14
N ILE A 36 16.51 6.43 0.88
CA ILE A 36 16.47 7.90 0.86
C ILE A 36 17.90 8.47 0.77
N ASP A 37 18.85 7.93 1.51
CA ASP A 37 20.26 8.31 1.43
C ASP A 37 20.81 8.15 0.02
N GLN A 38 20.47 7.06 -0.63
CA GLN A 38 20.87 6.80 -2.03
C GLN A 38 20.22 7.81 -2.99
N VAL A 39 18.92 8.08 -2.84
CA VAL A 39 18.21 9.07 -3.67
C VAL A 39 18.81 10.46 -3.49
N ILE A 40 19.09 10.87 -2.26
CA ILE A 40 19.73 12.17 -1.97
C ILE A 40 21.11 12.25 -2.61
N LYS A 41 21.91 11.20 -2.48
CA LYS A 41 23.26 11.14 -3.08
C LYS A 41 23.21 11.31 -4.60
N GLU A 42 22.30 10.63 -5.29
CA GLU A 42 22.14 10.78 -6.74
C GLU A 42 21.60 12.18 -7.11
N PHE A 43 20.69 12.73 -6.33
CA PHE A 43 20.17 14.09 -6.54
C PHE A 43 21.27 15.16 -6.37
N GLU A 44 22.08 15.08 -5.33
CA GLU A 44 23.18 16.03 -5.09
C GLU A 44 24.28 15.90 -6.15
N LYS A 45 24.46 14.71 -6.72
CA LYS A 45 25.36 14.49 -7.86
C LYS A 45 24.87 15.18 -9.15
N GLU A 46 23.56 15.14 -9.40
CA GLU A 46 22.93 15.80 -10.52
C GLU A 46 22.89 17.33 -10.32
N TYR A 47 22.68 17.78 -9.07
CA TYR A 47 22.60 19.19 -8.68
C TYR A 47 23.67 19.54 -7.64
N PRO A 48 24.95 19.72 -8.04
CA PRO A 48 26.06 19.88 -7.09
C PRO A 48 26.00 21.15 -6.22
N ASN A 49 25.17 22.13 -6.60
CA ASN A 49 24.91 23.34 -5.82
C ASN A 49 23.85 23.14 -4.73
N VAL A 50 23.20 22.00 -4.67
CA VAL A 50 22.14 21.70 -3.71
C VAL A 50 22.64 20.69 -2.68
N THR A 51 22.41 20.98 -1.40
CA THR A 51 22.63 20.05 -0.30
C THR A 51 21.30 19.75 0.38
N ILE A 52 21.00 18.48 0.63
CA ILE A 52 19.79 18.06 1.32
C ILE A 52 20.14 17.64 2.75
N LYS A 53 19.48 18.25 3.73
CA LYS A 53 19.61 17.92 5.14
C LYS A 53 18.36 17.24 5.66
N TYR A 54 18.53 16.13 6.38
CA TYR A 54 17.44 15.48 7.08
C TYR A 54 16.98 16.24 8.31
N GLU A 55 15.67 16.29 8.48
CA GLU A 55 15.04 16.50 9.77
C GLU A 55 14.32 15.18 10.14
N SER A 56 14.86 14.47 11.08
CA SER A 56 14.39 13.14 11.48
C SER A 56 14.58 12.91 12.99
N GLY A 57 14.39 11.69 13.44
CA GLY A 57 14.50 11.30 14.84
C GLY A 57 13.14 11.12 15.51
N VAL A 58 12.05 11.29 14.76
CA VAL A 58 10.67 11.10 15.23
C VAL A 58 10.17 9.74 14.75
N MET A 59 9.57 8.95 15.63
CA MET A 59 8.92 7.71 15.26
C MET A 59 7.67 7.97 14.43
N LYS A 60 7.29 7.03 13.58
CA LYS A 60 6.11 7.16 12.70
C LYS A 60 4.83 7.51 13.48
N ASP A 61 4.65 6.94 14.67
CA ASP A 61 3.48 7.16 15.51
C ASP A 61 3.35 8.64 15.98
N ASP A 62 4.46 9.37 16.09
CA ASP A 62 4.51 10.75 16.54
C ASP A 62 4.69 11.75 15.38
N TYR A 63 4.82 11.26 14.16
CA TYR A 63 5.21 12.06 13.01
C TYR A 63 4.14 13.09 12.59
N SER A 64 2.87 12.74 12.64
CA SER A 64 1.76 13.65 12.33
C SER A 64 1.75 14.87 13.27
N GLU A 65 1.96 14.62 14.57
CA GLU A 65 2.04 15.69 15.56
C GLU A 65 3.27 16.55 15.34
N TRP A 66 4.43 15.95 15.09
CA TRP A 66 5.66 16.66 14.80
C TRP A 66 5.54 17.59 13.59
N LEU A 67 4.95 17.13 12.47
CA LEU A 67 4.68 17.97 11.30
C LEU A 67 3.72 19.11 11.62
N SER A 68 2.66 18.82 12.37
CA SER A 68 1.68 19.83 12.78
C SER A 68 2.30 20.92 13.63
N GLN A 69 3.16 20.57 14.57
CA GLN A 69 3.91 21.53 15.38
C GLN A 69 4.88 22.38 14.56
N LYS A 70 5.57 21.75 13.61
CA LYS A 70 6.44 22.45 12.64
C LYS A 70 5.65 23.46 11.81
N ALA A 71 4.46 23.07 11.33
CA ALA A 71 3.58 23.96 10.58
C ALA A 71 3.14 25.18 11.40
N LEU A 72 2.72 24.97 12.66
CA LEU A 72 2.31 26.06 13.56
C LEU A 72 3.44 27.04 13.87
N LYS A 73 4.68 26.57 13.86
CA LYS A 73 5.89 27.41 14.07
C LYS A 73 6.39 28.07 12.78
N GLY A 74 5.81 27.75 11.62
CA GLY A 74 6.30 28.21 10.31
C GLY A 74 7.65 27.61 9.94
N ASP A 75 7.97 26.42 10.43
CA ASP A 75 9.28 25.75 10.31
C ASP A 75 9.13 24.34 9.69
N LEU A 76 8.22 24.21 8.70
CA LEU A 76 8.12 22.97 7.94
C LEU A 76 9.37 22.71 7.12
N PRO A 77 9.82 21.45 6.99
CA PRO A 77 10.83 21.08 6.00
C PRO A 77 10.41 21.50 4.58
N ASP A 78 11.40 21.77 3.73
CA ASP A 78 11.14 22.13 2.33
C ASP A 78 10.44 21.01 1.56
N VAL A 79 10.82 19.76 1.82
CA VAL A 79 10.20 18.54 1.32
C VAL A 79 10.03 17.58 2.49
N PHE A 80 8.89 16.91 2.56
CA PHE A 80 8.63 15.97 3.65
C PHE A 80 7.68 14.85 3.23
N MET A 81 7.80 13.72 3.93
CA MET A 81 6.87 12.61 3.80
C MET A 81 5.52 12.99 4.40
N VAL A 82 4.45 12.52 3.78
CA VAL A 82 3.07 12.71 4.28
C VAL A 82 2.45 11.33 4.49
N LEU A 83 1.94 11.08 5.68
CA LEU A 83 1.20 9.85 5.95
C LEU A 83 -0.17 9.89 5.26
N PRO A 84 -0.68 8.75 4.77
CA PRO A 84 -1.98 8.69 4.10
C PRO A 84 -3.12 9.28 4.92
N GLU A 85 -3.14 9.05 6.23
CA GLU A 85 -4.13 9.56 7.18
C GLU A 85 -4.13 11.09 7.31
N ASP A 86 -2.99 11.75 7.08
CA ASP A 86 -2.83 13.19 7.22
C ASP A 86 -3.06 13.95 5.90
N PHE A 87 -2.97 13.26 4.78
CA PHE A 87 -2.92 13.89 3.46
C PHE A 87 -4.10 14.84 3.19
N SER A 88 -5.32 14.39 3.44
CA SER A 88 -6.53 15.20 3.21
C SER A 88 -6.56 16.44 4.09
N THR A 89 -6.21 16.29 5.38
CA THR A 89 -6.17 17.40 6.33
C THR A 89 -5.11 18.41 5.93
N PHE A 90 -3.88 17.98 5.68
CA PHE A 90 -2.77 18.88 5.32
C PHE A 90 -3.00 19.59 3.98
N SER A 91 -3.61 18.91 3.02
CA SER A 91 -4.02 19.53 1.75
C SER A 91 -5.08 20.60 1.98
N SER A 92 -6.09 20.34 2.83
CA SER A 92 -7.22 21.23 3.07
C SER A 92 -6.83 22.54 3.78
N VAL A 93 -5.82 22.49 4.64
CA VAL A 93 -5.34 23.67 5.41
C VAL A 93 -4.15 24.38 4.72
N GLY A 94 -3.77 23.96 3.53
CA GLY A 94 -2.73 24.63 2.75
C GLY A 94 -1.29 24.36 3.19
N MET A 95 -1.05 23.26 3.93
CA MET A 95 0.31 22.83 4.29
C MET A 95 1.09 22.26 3.11
N LEU A 96 0.39 21.73 2.10
CA LEU A 96 1.00 21.10 0.94
C LEU A 96 0.91 22.02 -0.27
N LYS A 97 1.96 21.98 -1.09
CA LYS A 97 2.04 22.79 -2.30
C LYS A 97 1.37 22.09 -3.48
N ASN A 98 0.65 22.86 -4.30
CA ASN A 98 0.14 22.40 -5.59
C ASN A 98 1.30 22.03 -6.52
N LEU A 99 1.37 20.76 -6.91
CA LEU A 99 2.43 20.21 -7.76
C LEU A 99 2.10 20.22 -9.26
N ASP A 100 0.87 20.52 -9.67
CA ASP A 100 0.45 20.44 -11.08
C ASP A 100 1.26 21.33 -12.01
N SER A 101 1.64 22.54 -11.55
CA SER A 101 2.47 23.45 -12.34
C SER A 101 3.88 22.90 -12.56
N TYR A 102 4.44 22.22 -11.56
CA TYR A 102 5.79 21.64 -11.64
C TYR A 102 5.82 20.41 -12.54
N THR A 103 4.86 19.50 -12.39
CA THR A 103 4.77 18.29 -13.21
C THR A 103 4.51 18.59 -14.70
N LYS A 104 3.88 19.73 -15.02
CA LYS A 104 3.68 20.20 -16.40
C LYS A 104 4.94 20.75 -17.04
N ILE A 105 5.81 21.37 -16.26
CA ILE A 105 7.04 22.03 -16.75
C ILE A 105 8.18 21.01 -16.85
N ASP A 106 8.25 20.08 -15.93
CA ASP A 106 9.30 19.06 -15.88
C ASP A 106 9.12 18.04 -17.01
N LYS A 107 9.97 18.14 -18.03
CA LYS A 107 9.95 17.21 -19.17
C LYS A 107 10.36 15.77 -18.81
N ALA A 108 11.07 15.60 -17.71
CA ALA A 108 11.49 14.29 -17.21
C ALA A 108 10.35 13.59 -16.45
N PHE A 109 9.38 14.35 -15.94
CA PHE A 109 8.24 13.80 -15.24
C PHE A 109 7.33 13.01 -16.18
N LYS A 110 7.01 11.77 -15.80
CA LYS A 110 6.07 10.92 -16.52
C LYS A 110 5.08 10.30 -15.54
N LYS A 111 3.81 10.71 -15.61
CA LYS A 111 2.73 10.11 -14.80
C LYS A 111 2.65 8.57 -14.99
N SER A 112 2.98 8.09 -16.18
CA SER A 112 3.00 6.66 -16.51
C SER A 112 4.02 5.82 -15.72
N ASN A 113 4.96 6.46 -15.01
CA ASN A 113 5.90 5.78 -14.12
C ASN A 113 5.28 5.41 -12.76
N TYR A 114 4.05 5.85 -12.50
CA TYR A 114 3.34 5.60 -11.25
C TYR A 114 2.15 4.68 -11.49
N TYR A 115 1.86 3.83 -10.52
CA TYR A 115 0.57 3.14 -10.49
C TYR A 115 -0.54 4.17 -10.31
N GLU A 116 -1.60 4.06 -11.11
CA GLU A 116 -2.69 5.05 -11.13
C GLU A 116 -3.30 5.29 -9.76
N GLY A 117 -3.66 4.23 -9.04
CA GLY A 117 -4.22 4.35 -7.70
C GLY A 117 -3.30 5.01 -6.68
N SER A 118 -1.98 4.77 -6.78
CA SER A 118 -0.98 5.42 -5.92
C SER A 118 -0.81 6.89 -6.26
N TYR A 119 -0.81 7.24 -7.54
CA TYR A 119 -0.73 8.62 -7.98
C TYR A 119 -1.97 9.42 -7.55
N ASP A 120 -3.16 8.85 -7.74
CA ASP A 120 -4.43 9.49 -7.39
C ASP A 120 -4.61 9.66 -5.87
N ALA A 121 -3.97 8.82 -5.05
CA ALA A 121 -3.93 9.01 -3.60
C ALA A 121 -3.28 10.34 -3.17
N GLY A 122 -2.41 10.92 -4.01
CA GLY A 122 -1.83 12.25 -3.81
C GLY A 122 -2.65 13.40 -4.34
N THR A 123 -3.91 13.17 -4.75
CA THR A 123 -4.83 14.17 -5.30
C THR A 123 -5.89 14.57 -4.28
N TYR A 124 -6.08 15.86 -4.09
CA TYR A 124 -7.14 16.42 -3.25
C TYR A 124 -7.93 17.47 -4.06
N LYS A 125 -9.25 17.29 -4.16
CA LYS A 125 -10.15 18.16 -4.96
C LYS A 125 -9.63 18.44 -6.38
N GLY A 126 -9.11 17.41 -7.04
CA GLY A 126 -8.62 17.50 -8.43
C GLY A 126 -7.23 18.08 -8.59
N THR A 127 -6.52 18.41 -7.52
CA THR A 127 -5.16 18.97 -7.53
C THR A 127 -4.17 18.00 -6.92
N GLN A 128 -3.02 17.81 -7.55
CA GLN A 128 -1.94 16.97 -7.05
C GLN A 128 -1.11 17.71 -6.00
N TYR A 129 -1.07 17.19 -4.77
CA TYR A 129 -0.32 17.77 -3.65
C TYR A 129 0.81 16.87 -3.15
N ALA A 130 0.80 15.59 -3.49
CA ALA A 130 1.85 14.67 -3.12
C ALA A 130 2.12 13.68 -4.26
N LEU A 131 3.35 13.16 -4.31
CA LEU A 131 3.75 12.09 -5.23
C LEU A 131 4.04 10.82 -4.42
N PRO A 132 3.59 9.65 -4.87
CA PRO A 132 3.89 8.41 -4.18
C PRO A 132 5.36 8.04 -4.41
N TYR A 133 6.06 7.64 -3.35
CA TYR A 133 7.43 7.11 -3.44
C TYR A 133 7.47 5.58 -3.34
N GLU A 134 6.42 4.99 -2.79
CA GLU A 134 6.24 3.54 -2.72
C GLU A 134 4.77 3.17 -2.89
N SER A 135 4.52 1.92 -3.23
CA SER A 135 3.19 1.34 -3.29
C SER A 135 3.20 0.00 -2.59
N VAL A 136 2.26 -0.22 -1.69
CA VAL A 136 2.10 -1.48 -0.95
C VAL A 136 0.80 -2.14 -1.42
N PRO A 137 0.86 -3.03 -2.43
CA PRO A 137 -0.33 -3.70 -2.92
C PRO A 137 -0.87 -4.69 -1.87
N THR A 138 -2.19 -4.86 -1.85
CA THR A 138 -2.84 -6.03 -1.26
C THR A 138 -3.10 -7.02 -2.37
N LEU A 139 -2.56 -8.22 -2.24
CA LEU A 139 -2.69 -9.29 -3.23
C LEU A 139 -3.35 -10.52 -2.59
N MET A 140 -3.97 -11.33 -3.43
CA MET A 140 -4.54 -12.60 -2.99
C MET A 140 -3.46 -13.68 -3.00
N LEU A 141 -3.06 -14.15 -1.82
CA LEU A 141 -2.21 -15.31 -1.67
C LEU A 141 -3.02 -16.58 -1.96
N VAL A 142 -2.42 -17.49 -2.72
CA VAL A 142 -3.04 -18.74 -3.14
C VAL A 142 -2.21 -19.92 -2.66
N ASN A 143 -2.85 -20.82 -1.93
CA ASN A 143 -2.27 -22.10 -1.52
C ASN A 143 -2.30 -23.07 -2.70
N LYS A 144 -1.22 -23.12 -3.47
CA LYS A 144 -1.10 -23.98 -4.65
C LYS A 144 -1.19 -25.48 -4.32
N THR A 145 -0.64 -25.87 -3.18
CA THR A 145 -0.66 -27.26 -2.71
C THR A 145 -2.08 -27.73 -2.50
N LEU A 146 -2.92 -26.89 -1.86
CA LEU A 146 -4.32 -27.21 -1.61
C LEU A 146 -5.12 -27.29 -2.91
N LEU A 147 -4.96 -26.31 -3.82
CA LEU A 147 -5.62 -26.33 -5.11
C LEU A 147 -5.26 -27.58 -5.92
N LYS A 148 -3.98 -27.97 -5.93
CA LYS A 148 -3.50 -29.17 -6.61
C LYS A 148 -4.11 -30.44 -5.99
N LYS A 149 -4.14 -30.55 -4.67
CA LYS A 149 -4.78 -31.66 -3.95
C LYS A 149 -6.27 -31.82 -4.34
N GLU A 150 -6.96 -30.69 -4.49
CA GLU A 150 -8.38 -30.67 -4.85
C GLU A 150 -8.64 -30.71 -6.36
N HIS A 151 -7.59 -30.92 -7.18
CA HIS A 151 -7.68 -30.93 -8.65
C HIS A 151 -8.28 -29.64 -9.23
N ILE A 152 -7.99 -28.52 -8.59
CA ILE A 152 -8.44 -27.19 -9.02
C ILE A 152 -7.29 -26.49 -9.75
N LYS A 153 -7.59 -26.01 -10.96
CA LYS A 153 -6.64 -25.22 -11.73
C LYS A 153 -6.39 -23.88 -11.03
N MET A 154 -5.12 -23.43 -10.99
CA MET A 154 -4.75 -22.11 -10.54
C MET A 154 -5.54 -21.04 -11.29
N PRO A 155 -6.22 -20.10 -10.62
CA PRO A 155 -6.93 -19.02 -11.30
C PRO A 155 -5.94 -18.13 -12.07
N GLY A 156 -6.38 -17.65 -13.22
CA GLY A 156 -5.62 -16.69 -14.03
C GLY A 156 -5.89 -15.24 -13.61
N ASN A 157 -5.18 -14.30 -14.22
CA ASN A 157 -5.29 -12.87 -13.89
C ASN A 157 -6.67 -12.22 -14.15
N HIS A 158 -7.55 -12.91 -14.87
CA HIS A 158 -8.90 -12.42 -15.22
C HIS A 158 -10.02 -13.21 -14.55
N TRP A 159 -9.72 -13.86 -13.43
CA TRP A 159 -10.74 -14.58 -12.68
C TRP A 159 -11.77 -13.61 -12.08
N THR A 160 -12.99 -14.12 -11.91
CA THR A 160 -14.15 -13.35 -11.47
C THR A 160 -14.54 -13.71 -10.03
N TRP A 161 -15.44 -12.94 -9.44
CA TRP A 161 -16.08 -13.31 -8.18
C TRP A 161 -16.80 -14.67 -8.25
N ASP A 162 -17.37 -15.01 -9.41
CA ASP A 162 -18.03 -16.30 -9.61
C ASP A 162 -17.00 -17.45 -9.61
N ASP A 163 -15.87 -17.26 -10.25
CA ASP A 163 -14.76 -18.23 -10.22
C ASP A 163 -14.24 -18.40 -8.77
N PHE A 164 -14.03 -17.30 -8.07
CA PHE A 164 -13.60 -17.30 -6.67
C PHE A 164 -14.59 -18.04 -5.78
N TYR A 165 -15.87 -17.74 -5.91
CA TYR A 165 -16.93 -18.41 -5.15
C TYR A 165 -16.98 -19.92 -5.41
N LYS A 166 -16.91 -20.34 -6.67
CA LYS A 166 -16.91 -21.77 -7.07
C LYS A 166 -15.70 -22.52 -6.49
N ILE A 167 -14.52 -21.89 -6.52
CA ILE A 167 -13.33 -22.50 -5.92
C ILE A 167 -13.50 -22.62 -4.41
N CYS A 168 -13.97 -21.58 -3.73
CA CYS A 168 -14.24 -21.64 -2.29
C CYS A 168 -15.24 -22.74 -1.92
N GLN A 169 -16.30 -22.92 -2.72
CA GLN A 169 -17.26 -24.03 -2.52
C GLN A 169 -16.59 -25.40 -2.66
N LYS A 170 -15.77 -25.58 -3.69
CA LYS A 170 -15.09 -26.85 -3.97
C LYS A 170 -14.08 -27.23 -2.87
N VAL A 171 -13.36 -26.25 -2.35
CA VAL A 171 -12.30 -26.44 -1.35
C VAL A 171 -12.88 -26.70 0.01
N THR A 172 -14.00 -26.05 0.36
CA THR A 172 -14.56 -26.11 1.72
C THR A 172 -15.24 -27.46 1.96
N LYS A 173 -14.68 -28.23 2.87
CA LYS A 173 -15.16 -29.56 3.21
C LYS A 173 -14.68 -30.06 4.57
N ASP A 174 -15.30 -31.12 5.04
CA ASP A 174 -14.85 -32.00 6.10
C ASP A 174 -13.93 -33.06 5.45
N THR A 175 -12.64 -33.05 5.75
CA THR A 175 -11.65 -33.93 5.10
C THR A 175 -11.44 -35.23 5.89
N ASP A 176 -11.75 -35.25 7.19
CA ASP A 176 -11.57 -36.41 8.07
C ASP A 176 -12.89 -37.16 8.39
N GLY A 177 -14.04 -36.61 8.01
CA GLY A 177 -15.35 -37.25 8.15
C GLY A 177 -15.93 -37.17 9.57
N ASP A 178 -15.47 -36.24 10.40
CA ASP A 178 -15.97 -36.08 11.78
C ASP A 178 -17.27 -35.23 11.85
N GLY A 179 -17.76 -34.73 10.71
CA GLY A 179 -18.96 -33.93 10.60
C GLY A 179 -18.70 -32.42 10.75
N ARG A 180 -17.43 -31.98 10.85
CA ARG A 180 -17.03 -30.59 10.96
C ARG A 180 -16.19 -30.20 9.77
N LEU A 181 -16.37 -28.95 9.31
CA LEU A 181 -15.49 -28.39 8.27
C LEU A 181 -14.09 -28.14 8.86
N ASP A 182 -13.07 -28.60 8.15
CA ASP A 182 -11.66 -28.46 8.52
C ASP A 182 -10.79 -27.89 7.38
N GLN A 183 -11.38 -27.71 6.19
CA GLN A 183 -10.74 -27.09 5.05
C GLN A 183 -11.66 -26.00 4.48
N PHE A 184 -11.07 -24.84 4.10
CA PHE A 184 -11.84 -23.64 3.80
C PHE A 184 -11.31 -22.91 2.57
N GLY A 185 -12.16 -22.09 1.96
CA GLY A 185 -11.84 -21.31 0.77
C GLY A 185 -10.95 -20.12 1.06
N VAL A 186 -11.34 -19.26 1.97
CA VAL A 186 -10.61 -18.00 2.21
C VAL A 186 -10.63 -17.59 3.67
N TYR A 187 -9.54 -16.98 4.10
CA TYR A 187 -9.38 -16.30 5.39
C TYR A 187 -9.16 -14.80 5.17
N ASP A 188 -9.75 -13.99 6.06
CA ASP A 188 -9.57 -12.54 6.15
C ASP A 188 -9.96 -11.76 4.88
N TYR A 189 -10.92 -12.27 4.12
CA TYR A 189 -11.49 -11.57 2.96
C TYR A 189 -12.69 -10.74 3.41
N LYS A 190 -12.56 -9.42 3.33
CA LYS A 190 -13.52 -8.47 3.87
C LYS A 190 -14.25 -7.71 2.77
N TRP A 191 -15.33 -7.04 3.13
CA TRP A 191 -16.13 -6.24 2.19
C TRP A 191 -15.35 -5.12 1.50
N ASN A 192 -14.33 -4.54 2.15
CA ASN A 192 -13.45 -3.55 1.54
C ASN A 192 -12.58 -4.16 0.43
N ASP A 193 -12.06 -5.38 0.61
CA ASP A 193 -11.32 -6.11 -0.44
C ASP A 193 -12.23 -6.37 -1.64
N ALA A 194 -13.47 -6.84 -1.36
CA ALA A 194 -14.48 -7.05 -2.38
C ALA A 194 -14.88 -5.75 -3.08
N THR A 195 -15.03 -4.65 -2.35
CA THR A 195 -15.35 -3.32 -2.91
C THR A 195 -14.30 -2.87 -3.91
N LEU A 196 -13.01 -2.95 -3.54
CA LEU A 196 -11.92 -2.55 -4.42
C LEU A 196 -11.85 -3.41 -5.68
N SER A 197 -12.01 -4.73 -5.54
CA SER A 197 -12.02 -5.65 -6.69
C SER A 197 -13.23 -5.47 -7.61
N ASN A 198 -14.31 -4.86 -7.12
CA ASN A 198 -15.52 -4.52 -7.88
C ASN A 198 -15.52 -3.08 -8.43
N GLY A 199 -14.38 -2.38 -8.37
CA GLY A 199 -14.24 -1.00 -8.84
C GLY A 199 -14.97 0.03 -7.97
N GLY A 200 -15.35 -0.34 -6.76
CA GLY A 200 -16.00 0.55 -5.80
C GLY A 200 -15.01 1.48 -5.10
N ASN A 201 -15.44 2.68 -4.81
CA ASN A 201 -14.69 3.67 -4.03
C ASN A 201 -15.52 4.10 -2.82
N LEU A 202 -14.88 4.10 -1.63
CA LEU A 202 -15.54 4.52 -0.38
C LEU A 202 -15.94 5.99 -0.37
N PHE A 203 -15.19 6.82 -1.09
CA PHE A 203 -15.44 8.25 -1.20
C PHE A 203 -15.50 8.66 -2.67
N ASN A 204 -16.17 9.77 -2.92
CA ASN A 204 -16.11 10.42 -4.23
C ASN A 204 -14.69 10.98 -4.48
N GLN A 205 -14.39 11.35 -5.73
CA GLN A 205 -13.07 11.84 -6.15
C GLN A 205 -12.58 13.06 -5.33
N SER A 206 -13.48 13.90 -4.83
CA SER A 206 -13.13 15.05 -4.00
C SER A 206 -12.94 14.71 -2.51
N GLY A 207 -13.23 13.48 -2.08
CA GLY A 207 -13.16 13.05 -0.69
C GLY A 207 -14.22 13.67 0.23
N THR A 208 -15.23 14.33 -0.34
CA THR A 208 -16.25 15.11 0.42
C THR A 208 -17.54 14.33 0.71
N LYS A 209 -17.75 13.21 0.03
CA LYS A 209 -18.96 12.38 0.15
C LYS A 209 -18.60 10.91 0.26
N CYS A 210 -19.20 10.26 1.24
CA CYS A 210 -19.11 8.81 1.41
C CYS A 210 -20.08 8.08 0.47
N ASN A 211 -19.63 6.99 -0.15
CA ASN A 211 -20.37 6.20 -1.12
C ASN A 211 -20.88 4.86 -0.55
N LEU A 212 -20.97 4.70 0.77
CA LEU A 212 -21.34 3.43 1.41
C LEU A 212 -22.66 2.83 0.91
N SER A 213 -23.60 3.65 0.45
CA SER A 213 -24.87 3.22 -0.13
C SER A 213 -24.82 3.03 -1.66
N SER A 214 -23.62 2.98 -2.24
CA SER A 214 -23.50 2.74 -3.69
C SER A 214 -23.64 1.25 -4.01
N GLU A 215 -24.20 0.95 -5.18
CA GLU A 215 -24.41 -0.42 -5.65
C GLU A 215 -23.11 -1.28 -5.63
N PRO A 216 -21.94 -0.79 -6.07
CA PRO A 216 -20.70 -1.57 -5.98
C PRO A 216 -20.34 -2.00 -4.55
N ILE A 217 -20.60 -1.17 -3.55
CA ILE A 217 -20.31 -1.47 -2.14
C ILE A 217 -21.36 -2.42 -1.57
N GLU A 218 -22.65 -2.21 -1.86
CA GLU A 218 -23.72 -3.12 -1.46
C GLU A 218 -23.48 -4.53 -2.01
N ASN A 219 -23.13 -4.64 -3.30
CA ASN A 219 -22.79 -5.91 -3.93
C ASN A 219 -21.56 -6.57 -3.28
N ALA A 220 -20.56 -5.79 -2.90
CA ALA A 220 -19.37 -6.30 -2.22
C ALA A 220 -19.71 -6.87 -0.83
N ILE A 221 -20.55 -6.19 -0.05
CA ILE A 221 -21.03 -6.67 1.24
C ILE A 221 -21.83 -7.97 1.08
N LEU A 222 -22.74 -8.02 0.11
CA LEU A 222 -23.52 -9.22 -0.16
C LEU A 222 -22.65 -10.38 -0.61
N PHE A 223 -21.64 -10.11 -1.42
CA PHE A 223 -20.68 -11.12 -1.88
C PHE A 223 -19.85 -11.68 -0.73
N THR A 224 -19.31 -10.84 0.17
CA THR A 224 -18.56 -11.32 1.33
C THR A 224 -19.42 -12.17 2.24
N LYS A 225 -20.68 -11.81 2.49
CA LYS A 225 -21.62 -12.64 3.24
C LYS A 225 -21.89 -13.98 2.55
N LYS A 226 -21.97 -13.99 1.22
CA LYS A 226 -22.13 -15.21 0.42
C LYS A 226 -20.91 -16.15 0.60
N ILE A 227 -19.70 -15.60 0.60
CA ILE A 227 -18.46 -16.33 0.87
C ILE A 227 -18.43 -16.89 2.30
N GLU A 228 -18.78 -16.08 3.31
CA GLU A 228 -18.81 -16.48 4.71
C GLU A 228 -19.77 -17.65 4.97
N ARG A 229 -20.90 -17.70 4.26
CA ARG A 229 -21.85 -18.81 4.35
C ARG A 229 -21.27 -20.15 3.94
N ILE A 230 -20.32 -20.19 3.01
CA ILE A 230 -19.67 -21.43 2.57
C ILE A 230 -18.96 -22.10 3.76
N SER A 231 -18.30 -21.33 4.63
CA SER A 231 -17.64 -21.80 5.82
C SER A 231 -18.56 -21.90 7.06
N SER A 232 -19.88 -21.78 6.87
CA SER A 232 -20.88 -21.74 7.95
C SER A 232 -20.59 -20.64 8.98
N PHE A 233 -20.09 -19.49 8.52
CA PHE A 233 -19.69 -18.35 9.36
C PHE A 233 -18.67 -18.70 10.44
N ARG A 234 -17.86 -19.75 10.21
CA ARG A 234 -16.82 -20.14 11.14
C ARG A 234 -15.78 -19.04 11.30
N ASN A 235 -15.40 -18.77 12.55
CA ASN A 235 -14.32 -17.83 12.84
C ASN A 235 -12.97 -18.49 12.54
N LEU A 236 -12.41 -18.20 11.37
CA LEU A 236 -11.09 -18.67 10.93
C LEU A 236 -9.98 -17.80 11.51
N THR A 237 -8.79 -18.37 11.67
CA THR A 237 -7.62 -17.69 12.18
C THR A 237 -6.45 -17.74 11.20
N SER A 238 -5.41 -16.93 11.44
CA SER A 238 -4.17 -17.03 10.66
C SER A 238 -3.51 -18.40 10.77
N ASP A 239 -3.66 -19.08 11.92
CA ASP A 239 -3.10 -20.41 12.11
C ASP A 239 -3.78 -21.46 11.21
N ASP A 240 -5.06 -21.31 10.92
CA ASP A 240 -5.76 -22.17 9.95
C ASP A 240 -5.16 -22.02 8.55
N PHE A 241 -4.81 -20.80 8.15
CA PHE A 241 -4.12 -20.55 6.88
C PHE A 241 -2.68 -21.08 6.91
N ASP A 242 -1.93 -20.77 7.95
CA ASP A 242 -0.52 -21.14 8.10
C ASP A 242 -0.34 -22.67 8.16
N SER A 243 -1.35 -23.38 8.62
CA SER A 243 -1.39 -24.86 8.63
C SER A 243 -1.74 -25.48 7.28
N GLY A 244 -2.02 -24.68 6.26
CA GLY A 244 -2.33 -25.16 4.91
C GLY A 244 -3.78 -25.56 4.67
N ASN A 245 -4.70 -25.21 5.56
CA ASN A 245 -6.10 -25.62 5.50
C ASN A 245 -7.01 -24.63 4.75
N ILE A 246 -6.43 -23.55 4.24
CA ILE A 246 -7.17 -22.47 3.53
C ILE A 246 -6.55 -22.21 2.17
N ALA A 247 -7.40 -22.03 1.14
CA ALA A 247 -6.95 -21.84 -0.23
C ALA A 247 -6.45 -20.41 -0.51
N PHE A 248 -7.13 -19.40 0.05
CA PHE A 248 -6.88 -17.99 -0.28
C PHE A 248 -6.76 -17.13 0.97
N ARG A 249 -5.90 -16.11 0.87
CA ARG A 249 -5.79 -15.05 1.88
C ARG A 249 -5.35 -13.74 1.23
N PRO A 250 -6.14 -12.65 1.30
CA PRO A 250 -5.64 -11.34 0.95
C PRO A 250 -4.55 -10.91 1.94
N MET A 251 -3.48 -10.37 1.43
CA MET A 251 -2.32 -10.01 2.24
C MET A 251 -1.61 -8.80 1.64
N THR A 252 -1.23 -7.84 2.48
CA THR A 252 -0.35 -6.77 2.06
C THR A 252 1.07 -7.31 1.88
N PHE A 253 1.87 -6.64 1.07
CA PHE A 253 3.28 -6.99 0.94
C PHE A 253 4.02 -6.91 2.29
N SER A 254 3.64 -5.97 3.15
CA SER A 254 4.20 -5.84 4.50
C SER A 254 3.91 -7.07 5.37
N GLU A 255 2.68 -7.59 5.33
CA GLU A 255 2.31 -8.84 6.00
C GLU A 255 3.07 -10.04 5.42
N PHE A 256 3.14 -10.14 4.09
CA PHE A 256 3.89 -11.19 3.41
C PHE A 256 5.37 -11.20 3.82
N ARG A 257 5.99 -10.04 3.95
CA ARG A 257 7.38 -9.91 4.41
C ARG A 257 7.63 -10.56 5.77
N THR A 258 6.63 -10.65 6.64
CA THR A 258 6.78 -11.30 7.95
C THR A 258 7.03 -12.80 7.84
N TYR A 259 6.63 -13.43 6.74
CA TYR A 259 6.89 -14.84 6.48
C TYR A 259 8.27 -15.11 5.92
N LYS A 260 8.87 -14.16 5.20
CA LYS A 260 10.16 -14.34 4.54
C LYS A 260 11.32 -14.67 5.49
N PRO A 261 11.49 -13.97 6.64
CA PRO A 261 12.49 -14.35 7.64
C PRO A 261 12.09 -15.58 8.47
N TYR A 262 10.83 -15.98 8.42
CA TYR A 262 10.27 -17.09 9.20
C TYR A 262 9.51 -18.07 8.30
N PRO A 263 10.19 -18.72 7.32
CA PRO A 263 9.54 -19.59 6.34
C PRO A 263 8.84 -20.79 6.97
N TRP A 264 9.22 -21.20 8.17
CA TRP A 264 8.56 -22.27 8.91
C TRP A 264 7.12 -21.97 9.32
N LYS A 265 6.66 -20.71 9.24
CA LYS A 265 5.28 -20.37 9.56
C LYS A 265 4.28 -20.96 8.58
N ILE A 266 4.63 -21.03 7.31
CA ILE A 266 3.71 -21.50 6.26
C ILE A 266 4.29 -22.59 5.37
N ASN A 267 5.50 -22.44 4.87
CA ASN A 267 6.00 -23.26 3.76
C ASN A 267 6.31 -24.72 4.13
N LYS A 268 6.33 -25.06 5.40
CA LYS A 268 6.47 -26.44 5.85
C LYS A 268 5.33 -27.33 5.35
N TYR A 269 4.15 -26.75 5.14
CA TYR A 269 2.93 -27.46 4.86
C TYR A 269 2.40 -27.26 3.45
N PHE A 270 2.77 -26.18 2.79
CA PHE A 270 2.25 -25.85 1.45
C PHE A 270 3.11 -24.86 0.66
N ASP A 271 2.98 -24.90 -0.69
CA ASP A 271 3.47 -23.88 -1.59
C ASP A 271 2.39 -22.85 -1.86
N PHE A 272 2.78 -21.58 -1.93
CA PHE A 272 1.88 -20.49 -2.21
C PHE A 272 2.39 -19.61 -3.34
N GLU A 273 1.47 -18.85 -3.93
CA GLU A 273 1.73 -17.88 -5.00
C GLU A 273 0.78 -16.70 -4.86
N TRP A 274 1.17 -15.55 -5.42
CA TRP A 274 0.33 -14.36 -5.48
C TRP A 274 -0.73 -14.48 -6.57
#